data_874412816a771235cd69abdf2fdb17cc
#
_entry.id   874412816a771235cd69abdf2fdb17cc
#
_cell.length_a   1.000
_cell.length_b   1.000
_cell.length_c   1.000
_cell.angle_alpha   90.00
_cell.angle_beta   90.00
_cell.angle_gamma   90.00
#
_symmetry.space_group_name_H-M   'P 1'
#
loop_
_entity.id
_entity.type
_entity.pdbx_description
1 polymer ?
#
loop_
_entity_poly.entity_id
_entity_poly.type
_entity_poly.pdbx_seq_one_letter_code
_entity_poly.pdbx_strand_id
1 'polypeptide(L)'
;TGWNIYTWNSGFGSDVSVAFADINGKMVAKIPVKDSQADLMLSFCMRQSTTDNEWANKDGGDHYVTIPAGQSLVKAVFTQGEGITEVLPYNAGYEMDGANDTIHFYFRNDALAAENNLASLDGKVSVVVNGQTCQMTYDAANDRFGYDFTGVSTGDYYYYYVVDGTEELDAFNSEKADYSGKECSVCHFKKANVSVEASLSQYAMDY
;
A
#
# COMPACT_ATOMS: atom_id res chain seq x y z
N THR A 1 15.67 5.21 -20.96
CA THR A 1 15.30 4.04 -21.77
C THR A 1 13.90 4.14 -22.38
N GLY A 2 13.04 5.08 -21.93
CA GLY A 2 11.68 5.28 -22.42
C GLY A 2 10.65 4.22 -21.97
N TRP A 3 11.07 3.16 -21.31
CA TRP A 3 10.15 2.17 -20.75
C TRP A 3 9.40 2.73 -19.53
N ASN A 4 8.09 2.48 -19.49
CA ASN A 4 7.19 2.87 -18.41
C ASN A 4 6.06 1.85 -18.26
N ILE A 5 5.35 1.93 -17.14
CA ILE A 5 4.09 1.23 -16.95
C ILE A 5 2.96 2.17 -17.34
N TYR A 6 2.07 1.71 -18.22
CA TYR A 6 0.78 2.35 -18.46
C TYR A 6 -0.29 1.55 -17.75
N THR A 7 -1.04 2.19 -16.86
CA THR A 7 -2.01 1.52 -16.00
C THR A 7 -3.38 2.16 -16.08
N TRP A 8 -4.40 1.33 -15.98
CA TRP A 8 -5.82 1.68 -15.84
C TRP A 8 -6.43 0.86 -14.69
N ASN A 9 -7.61 1.24 -14.23
CA ASN A 9 -8.26 0.64 -13.05
C ASN A 9 -7.49 0.83 -11.73
N SER A 10 -6.74 1.91 -11.57
CA SER A 10 -6.08 2.24 -10.29
C SER A 10 -7.05 2.68 -9.18
N GLY A 11 -8.32 2.87 -9.52
CA GLY A 11 -9.34 3.40 -8.62
C GLY A 11 -9.49 4.93 -8.64
N PHE A 12 -8.58 5.67 -9.28
CA PHE A 12 -8.65 7.14 -9.40
C PHE A 12 -9.42 7.64 -10.63
N GLY A 13 -9.92 6.76 -11.48
CA GLY A 13 -10.77 7.09 -12.63
C GLY A 13 -10.03 7.65 -13.86
N SER A 14 -8.70 7.67 -13.86
CA SER A 14 -7.88 8.08 -15.00
C SER A 14 -6.71 7.12 -15.21
N ASP A 15 -6.28 7.00 -16.46
CA ASP A 15 -5.10 6.22 -16.81
C ASP A 15 -3.84 6.97 -16.39
N VAL A 16 -2.82 6.24 -15.98
CA VAL A 16 -1.56 6.79 -15.46
C VAL A 16 -0.37 6.12 -16.12
N SER A 17 0.62 6.93 -16.49
CA SER A 17 1.94 6.43 -16.91
C SER A 17 2.95 6.62 -15.79
N VAL A 18 3.62 5.55 -15.40
CA VAL A 18 4.60 5.56 -14.31
C VAL A 18 5.97 5.17 -14.86
N ALA A 19 6.94 6.08 -14.75
CA ALA A 19 8.31 5.80 -15.13
C ALA A 19 8.99 4.86 -14.14
N PHE A 20 9.95 4.07 -14.64
CA PHE A 20 10.82 3.30 -13.76
C PHE A 20 11.92 4.18 -13.16
N ALA A 21 12.22 3.94 -11.90
CA ALA A 21 13.44 4.39 -11.24
C ALA A 21 14.39 3.21 -11.02
N ASP A 22 15.68 3.43 -11.14
CA ASP A 22 16.68 2.47 -10.68
C ASP A 22 16.83 2.60 -9.16
N ILE A 23 16.51 1.52 -8.47
CA ILE A 23 16.71 1.42 -7.03
C ILE A 23 17.61 0.20 -6.78
N ASN A 24 18.88 0.45 -6.50
CA ASN A 24 19.88 -0.58 -6.23
C ASN A 24 20.01 -1.62 -7.36
N GLY A 25 20.03 -1.17 -8.62
CA GLY A 25 20.15 -2.02 -9.80
C GLY A 25 18.87 -2.74 -10.20
N LYS A 26 17.75 -2.43 -9.56
CA LYS A 26 16.41 -2.93 -9.93
C LYS A 26 15.56 -1.80 -10.47
N MET A 27 14.88 -2.04 -11.57
CA MET A 27 13.93 -1.09 -12.13
C MET A 27 12.61 -1.21 -11.36
N VAL A 28 12.23 -0.14 -10.68
CA VAL A 28 11.03 -0.09 -9.82
C VAL A 28 10.09 1.00 -10.31
N ALA A 29 8.82 0.68 -10.44
CA ALA A 29 7.75 1.65 -10.66
C ALA A 29 6.78 1.58 -9.47
N LYS A 30 6.44 2.74 -8.90
CA LYS A 30 5.45 2.85 -7.81
C LYS A 30 4.14 3.35 -8.42
N ILE A 31 3.17 2.46 -8.53
CA ILE A 31 1.87 2.78 -9.09
C ILE A 31 0.94 3.18 -7.97
N PRO A 32 0.44 4.43 -7.93
CA PRO A 32 -0.56 4.82 -6.95
C PRO A 32 -1.87 4.09 -7.23
N VAL A 33 -2.46 3.52 -6.19
CA VAL A 33 -3.77 2.87 -6.24
C VAL A 33 -4.65 3.45 -5.14
N LYS A 34 -5.94 3.57 -5.42
CA LYS A 34 -6.88 4.04 -4.41
C LYS A 34 -7.12 2.94 -3.39
N ASP A 35 -7.13 3.32 -2.11
CA ASP A 35 -7.56 2.44 -1.03
C ASP A 35 -8.97 1.91 -1.31
N SER A 36 -9.14 0.61 -1.17
CA SER A 36 -10.39 -0.07 -1.49
C SER A 36 -10.82 -1.01 -0.38
N GLN A 37 -12.10 -0.97 -0.06
CA GLN A 37 -12.76 -1.90 0.86
C GLN A 37 -13.14 -3.24 0.19
N ALA A 38 -12.84 -3.37 -1.10
CA ALA A 38 -12.99 -4.59 -1.90
C ALA A 38 -11.68 -4.82 -2.65
N ASP A 39 -11.45 -6.05 -3.10
CA ASP A 39 -10.32 -6.37 -3.94
C ASP A 39 -10.28 -5.45 -5.17
N LEU A 40 -9.13 -4.85 -5.42
CA LEU A 40 -8.87 -4.02 -6.59
C LEU A 40 -8.02 -4.79 -7.58
N MET A 41 -8.54 -5.03 -8.79
CA MET A 41 -7.74 -5.58 -9.87
C MET A 41 -7.09 -4.45 -10.66
N LEU A 42 -5.82 -4.18 -10.37
CA LEU A 42 -5.01 -3.26 -11.15
C LEU A 42 -4.67 -3.88 -12.50
N SER A 43 -4.94 -3.14 -13.58
CA SER A 43 -4.62 -3.54 -14.95
C SER A 43 -3.52 -2.64 -15.51
N PHE A 44 -2.52 -3.21 -16.14
CA PHE A 44 -1.41 -2.45 -16.70
C PHE A 44 -0.71 -3.15 -17.86
N CYS A 45 0.12 -2.42 -18.59
CA CYS A 45 1.08 -2.97 -19.52
C CYS A 45 2.42 -2.24 -19.44
N MET A 46 3.47 -2.92 -19.89
CA MET A 46 4.79 -2.35 -20.06
C MET A 46 4.93 -1.80 -21.46
N ARG A 47 5.24 -0.52 -21.59
CA ARG A 47 5.43 0.10 -22.90
C ARG A 47 6.70 0.93 -22.96
N GLN A 48 7.23 1.10 -24.15
CA GLN A 48 8.29 2.06 -24.43
C GLN A 48 7.70 3.26 -25.15
N SER A 49 7.90 4.44 -24.57
CA SER A 49 7.50 5.71 -25.17
C SER A 49 8.74 6.45 -25.69
N THR A 50 8.58 7.10 -26.83
CA THR A 50 9.55 8.04 -27.41
C THR A 50 8.90 9.41 -27.52
N THR A 51 9.68 10.43 -27.95
CA THR A 51 9.16 11.79 -28.15
C THR A 51 8.03 11.83 -29.19
N ASP A 52 8.09 10.95 -30.20
CA ASP A 52 7.18 10.98 -31.35
C ASP A 52 6.11 9.87 -31.27
N ASN A 53 6.29 8.88 -30.40
CA ASN A 53 5.36 7.77 -30.28
C ASN A 53 5.32 7.22 -28.85
N GLU A 54 4.21 7.43 -28.17
CA GLU A 54 3.97 6.90 -26.82
C GLU A 54 3.90 5.37 -26.77
N TRP A 55 3.65 4.71 -27.89
CA TRP A 55 3.49 3.27 -28.04
C TRP A 55 4.52 2.70 -29.02
N ALA A 56 5.76 3.14 -28.93
CA ALA A 56 6.83 2.69 -29.81
C ALA A 56 7.06 1.17 -29.72
N ASN A 57 7.00 0.63 -28.50
CA ASN A 57 7.01 -0.81 -28.25
C ASN A 57 6.09 -1.15 -27.05
N LYS A 58 5.65 -2.41 -27.01
CA LYS A 58 4.92 -3.00 -25.90
C LYS A 58 5.52 -4.35 -25.55
N ASP A 59 5.74 -4.64 -24.27
CA ASP A 59 6.23 -5.94 -23.82
C ASP A 59 5.05 -6.84 -23.46
N GLY A 60 4.83 -7.83 -24.31
CA GLY A 60 3.75 -8.81 -24.11
C GLY A 60 2.35 -8.23 -24.19
N GLY A 61 1.45 -8.85 -23.43
CA GLY A 61 0.04 -8.46 -23.33
C GLY A 61 -0.24 -7.47 -22.21
N ASP A 62 -1.50 -7.46 -21.79
CA ASP A 62 -1.93 -6.77 -20.58
C ASP A 62 -1.69 -7.67 -19.37
N HIS A 63 -1.39 -7.05 -18.24
CA HIS A 63 -1.11 -7.73 -16.97
C HIS A 63 -2.08 -7.27 -15.90
N TYR A 64 -2.35 -8.16 -14.94
CA TYR A 64 -3.32 -7.93 -13.89
C TYR A 64 -2.73 -8.32 -12.55
N VAL A 65 -2.90 -7.47 -11.54
CA VAL A 65 -2.51 -7.73 -10.15
C VAL A 65 -3.70 -7.42 -9.25
N THR A 66 -4.08 -8.38 -8.43
CA THR A 66 -5.09 -8.15 -7.39
C THR A 66 -4.43 -7.58 -6.15
N ILE A 67 -4.95 -6.44 -5.70
CA ILE A 67 -4.65 -5.84 -4.41
C ILE A 67 -5.80 -6.22 -3.49
N PRO A 68 -5.58 -7.07 -2.48
CA PRO A 68 -6.63 -7.51 -1.58
C PRO A 68 -7.27 -6.34 -0.82
N ALA A 69 -8.55 -6.46 -0.51
CA ALA A 69 -9.25 -5.51 0.33
C ALA A 69 -8.49 -5.25 1.64
N GLY A 70 -8.38 -4.00 2.02
CA GLY A 70 -7.68 -3.60 3.24
C GLY A 70 -6.16 -3.54 3.14
N GLN A 71 -5.54 -4.04 2.07
CA GLN A 71 -4.10 -3.89 1.83
C GLN A 71 -3.81 -2.59 1.08
N SER A 72 -2.85 -1.82 1.57
CA SER A 72 -2.41 -0.58 0.93
C SER A 72 -1.39 -0.82 -0.18
N LEU A 73 -0.74 -1.99 -0.20
CA LEU A 73 0.41 -2.22 -1.06
C LEU A 73 0.64 -3.71 -1.35
N VAL A 74 0.96 -4.01 -2.62
CA VAL A 74 1.51 -5.30 -3.05
C VAL A 74 2.75 -5.05 -3.90
N LYS A 75 3.67 -6.00 -3.90
CA LYS A 75 4.83 -6.03 -4.77
C LYS A 75 4.61 -7.06 -5.86
N ALA A 76 4.68 -6.65 -7.12
CA ALA A 76 4.72 -7.57 -8.25
C ALA A 76 6.13 -7.57 -8.86
N VAL A 77 6.66 -8.74 -9.12
CA VAL A 77 7.91 -8.93 -9.88
C VAL A 77 7.54 -9.24 -11.31
N PHE A 78 8.02 -8.41 -12.22
CA PHE A 78 7.81 -8.55 -13.65
C PHE A 78 9.14 -8.93 -14.31
N THR A 79 9.11 -9.97 -15.12
CA THR A 79 10.27 -10.38 -15.95
C THR A 79 9.93 -10.14 -17.42
N GLN A 80 10.80 -9.41 -18.12
CA GLN A 80 10.61 -9.10 -19.52
C GLN A 80 10.41 -10.37 -20.36
N GLY A 81 9.38 -10.40 -21.17
CA GLY A 81 9.01 -11.54 -22.00
C GLY A 81 8.24 -12.65 -21.28
N GLU A 82 8.24 -12.68 -19.95
CA GLU A 82 7.55 -13.71 -19.13
C GLU A 82 6.30 -13.17 -18.41
N GLY A 83 6.23 -11.86 -18.21
CA GLY A 83 5.14 -11.21 -17.49
C GLY A 83 5.35 -11.18 -15.97
N ILE A 84 4.25 -11.24 -15.20
CA ILE A 84 4.31 -11.25 -13.75
C ILE A 84 4.69 -12.65 -13.29
N THR A 85 5.85 -12.75 -12.65
CA THR A 85 6.40 -14.01 -12.15
C THR A 85 6.15 -14.23 -10.67
N GLU A 86 5.90 -13.16 -9.92
CA GLU A 86 5.65 -13.24 -8.48
C GLU A 86 4.80 -12.06 -8.01
N VAL A 87 3.87 -12.29 -7.07
CA VAL A 87 3.12 -11.25 -6.36
C VAL A 87 3.28 -11.50 -4.86
N LEU A 88 3.80 -10.50 -4.15
CA LEU A 88 4.09 -10.57 -2.72
C LEU A 88 3.41 -9.42 -1.98
N PRO A 89 2.96 -9.63 -0.74
CA PRO A 89 2.66 -8.51 0.16
C PRO A 89 3.89 -7.62 0.28
N TYR A 90 3.69 -6.31 0.27
CA TYR A 90 4.82 -5.40 0.47
C TYR A 90 5.02 -5.14 1.97
N ASN A 91 6.28 -5.00 2.40
CA ASN A 91 6.64 -4.87 3.81
C ASN A 91 6.53 -3.42 4.34
N ALA A 92 5.66 -2.61 3.77
CA ALA A 92 5.46 -1.22 4.17
C ALA A 92 4.01 -0.77 3.92
N GLY A 93 3.63 0.42 4.37
CA GLY A 93 2.28 0.95 4.23
C GLY A 93 1.39 0.57 5.41
N TYR A 94 0.16 0.20 5.16
CA TYR A 94 -0.76 -0.26 6.21
C TYR A 94 -1.64 -1.42 5.72
N GLU A 95 -2.21 -2.11 6.68
CA GLU A 95 -3.22 -3.15 6.47
C GLU A 95 -4.38 -2.91 7.43
N MET A 96 -5.62 -3.02 6.93
CA MET A 96 -6.84 -2.83 7.73
C MET A 96 -7.43 -4.18 8.12
N ASP A 97 -7.49 -4.46 9.41
CA ASP A 97 -8.19 -5.60 9.98
C ASP A 97 -9.54 -5.14 10.56
N GLY A 98 -10.54 -5.13 9.70
CA GLY A 98 -11.90 -4.71 10.07
C GLY A 98 -12.62 -5.66 11.02
N ALA A 99 -12.15 -6.90 11.15
CA ALA A 99 -12.72 -7.88 12.08
C ALA A 99 -12.23 -7.67 13.52
N ASN A 100 -10.97 -7.21 13.67
CA ASN A 100 -10.34 -6.99 14.95
C ASN A 100 -10.22 -5.50 15.32
N ASP A 101 -10.88 -4.62 14.56
CA ASP A 101 -10.84 -3.17 14.80
C ASP A 101 -9.41 -2.63 14.89
N THR A 102 -8.55 -3.02 13.94
CA THR A 102 -7.12 -2.72 13.98
C THR A 102 -6.64 -2.19 12.63
N ILE A 103 -5.74 -1.20 12.68
CA ILE A 103 -4.91 -0.80 11.55
C ILE A 103 -3.48 -1.20 11.89
N HIS A 104 -2.88 -2.05 11.05
CA HIS A 104 -1.48 -2.41 11.13
C HIS A 104 -0.67 -1.42 10.29
N PHE A 105 0.17 -0.62 10.92
CA PHE A 105 1.08 0.29 10.22
C PHE A 105 2.46 -0.34 10.09
N TYR A 106 3.04 -0.24 8.89
CA TYR A 106 4.35 -0.79 8.57
C TYR A 106 5.23 0.28 7.93
N PHE A 107 6.42 0.46 8.47
CA PHE A 107 7.43 1.36 7.92
C PHE A 107 8.64 0.57 7.44
N ARG A 108 9.11 0.89 6.24
CA ARG A 108 10.34 0.38 5.68
C ARG A 108 11.03 1.44 4.84
N ASN A 109 12.32 1.63 5.08
CA ASN A 109 13.16 2.44 4.23
C ASN A 109 13.99 1.53 3.33
N ASP A 110 13.65 1.51 2.02
CA ASP A 110 14.28 0.59 1.05
C ASP A 110 15.79 0.81 0.90
N ALA A 111 16.27 2.06 1.01
CA ALA A 111 17.69 2.36 0.91
C ALA A 111 18.46 1.75 2.10
N LEU A 112 17.97 1.96 3.33
CA LEU A 112 18.56 1.38 4.53
C LEU A 112 18.44 -0.15 4.57
N ALA A 113 17.31 -0.69 4.10
CA ALA A 113 17.10 -2.13 4.01
C ALA A 113 18.09 -2.78 3.02
N ALA A 114 18.38 -2.15 1.89
CA ALA A 114 19.36 -2.63 0.92
C ALA A 114 20.82 -2.65 1.49
N GLU A 115 21.11 -1.75 2.41
CA GLU A 115 22.39 -1.70 3.12
C GLU A 115 22.45 -2.59 4.37
N ASN A 116 21.39 -3.33 4.68
CA ASN A 116 21.19 -4.11 5.91
C ASN A 116 21.27 -3.28 7.20
N ASN A 117 20.93 -2.01 7.12
CA ASN A 117 21.03 -1.06 8.23
C ASN A 117 19.67 -0.67 8.85
N LEU A 118 18.56 -1.29 8.42
CA LEU A 118 17.22 -0.92 8.91
C LEU A 118 17.10 -1.12 10.43
N ALA A 119 17.71 -2.19 10.97
CA ALA A 119 17.74 -2.45 12.41
C ALA A 119 18.43 -1.35 13.22
N SER A 120 19.28 -0.51 12.63
CA SER A 120 19.93 0.62 13.31
C SER A 120 18.95 1.73 13.72
N LEU A 121 17.74 1.71 13.18
CA LEU A 121 16.63 2.61 13.52
C LEU A 121 15.75 2.06 14.66
N ASP A 122 16.08 0.90 15.24
CA ASP A 122 15.29 0.36 16.35
C ASP A 122 15.22 1.36 17.51
N GLY A 123 14.01 1.56 18.05
CA GLY A 123 13.73 2.60 19.04
C GLY A 123 13.63 4.03 18.49
N LYS A 124 13.84 4.26 17.19
CA LYS A 124 13.83 5.60 16.57
C LYS A 124 12.70 5.82 15.56
N VAL A 125 11.84 4.83 15.35
CA VAL A 125 10.73 4.92 14.41
C VAL A 125 9.40 4.92 15.16
N SER A 126 8.57 5.91 14.87
CA SER A 126 7.21 6.01 15.40
C SER A 126 6.23 6.29 14.28
N VAL A 127 4.99 5.87 14.43
CA VAL A 127 3.86 6.36 13.65
C VAL A 127 3.04 7.32 14.51
N VAL A 128 2.63 8.45 13.93
CA VAL A 128 1.70 9.39 14.56
C VAL A 128 0.36 9.24 13.87
N VAL A 129 -0.67 8.85 14.62
CA VAL A 129 -2.02 8.61 14.10
C VAL A 129 -3.00 9.54 14.80
N ASN A 130 -3.70 10.39 14.06
CA ASN A 130 -4.62 11.41 14.60
C ASN A 130 -3.98 12.22 15.76
N GLY A 131 -2.68 12.54 15.66
CA GLY A 131 -1.92 13.26 16.66
C GLY A 131 -1.37 12.41 17.83
N GLN A 132 -1.68 11.13 17.89
CA GLN A 132 -1.12 10.22 18.89
C GLN A 132 0.17 9.59 18.37
N THR A 133 1.28 9.78 19.09
CA THR A 133 2.57 9.16 18.77
C THR A 133 2.64 7.73 19.32
N CYS A 134 2.95 6.77 18.45
CA CYS A 134 3.04 5.35 18.75
C CYS A 134 4.41 4.83 18.33
N GLN A 135 5.20 4.31 19.28
CA GLN A 135 6.51 3.74 19.02
C GLN A 135 6.38 2.44 18.24
N MET A 136 7.03 2.34 17.10
CA MET A 136 7.06 1.13 16.29
C MET A 136 8.15 0.18 16.75
N THR A 137 7.93 -1.12 16.52
CA THR A 137 8.89 -2.18 16.86
C THR A 137 9.49 -2.76 15.59
N TYR A 138 10.80 -2.99 15.59
CA TYR A 138 11.48 -3.63 14.47
C TYR A 138 11.14 -5.12 14.40
N ASP A 139 10.65 -5.55 13.27
CA ASP A 139 10.35 -6.94 12.91
C ASP A 139 11.47 -7.45 11.98
N ALA A 140 12.42 -8.15 12.55
CA ALA A 140 13.58 -8.68 11.82
C ALA A 140 13.19 -9.79 10.81
N ALA A 141 12.08 -10.50 11.03
CA ALA A 141 11.64 -11.57 10.13
C ALA A 141 11.12 -11.00 8.80
N ASN A 142 10.47 -9.83 8.85
CA ASN A 142 9.89 -9.16 7.69
C ASN A 142 10.70 -7.91 7.27
N ASP A 143 11.81 -7.61 7.96
CA ASP A 143 12.68 -6.46 7.69
C ASP A 143 11.91 -5.13 7.57
N ARG A 144 11.13 -4.82 8.61
CA ARG A 144 10.27 -3.64 8.69
C ARG A 144 10.01 -3.23 10.13
N PHE A 145 9.48 -2.03 10.35
CA PHE A 145 8.88 -1.62 11.60
C PHE A 145 7.38 -1.81 11.56
N GLY A 146 6.78 -2.24 12.66
CA GLY A 146 5.35 -2.47 12.79
C GLY A 146 4.74 -1.82 14.03
N TYR A 147 3.46 -1.42 13.92
CA TYR A 147 2.63 -1.00 15.03
C TYR A 147 1.16 -1.34 14.77
N ASP A 148 0.50 -1.95 15.76
CA ASP A 148 -0.91 -2.29 15.72
C ASP A 148 -1.72 -1.20 16.44
N PHE A 149 -2.41 -0.36 15.66
CA PHE A 149 -3.31 0.66 16.18
C PHE A 149 -4.71 0.08 16.34
N THR A 150 -5.08 -0.27 17.58
CA THR A 150 -6.26 -1.06 17.90
C THR A 150 -7.43 -0.21 18.41
N GLY A 151 -8.63 -0.78 18.41
CA GLY A 151 -9.85 -0.13 18.92
C GLY A 151 -10.38 0.95 17.98
N VAL A 152 -10.06 0.84 16.69
CA VAL A 152 -10.47 1.83 15.69
C VAL A 152 -11.96 1.68 15.33
N SER A 153 -12.57 2.77 14.92
CA SER A 153 -13.93 2.82 14.39
C SER A 153 -13.89 3.18 12.90
N THR A 154 -14.93 2.84 12.16
CA THR A 154 -15.05 3.29 10.76
C THR A 154 -14.86 4.80 10.66
N GLY A 155 -13.95 5.23 9.81
CA GLY A 155 -13.57 6.65 9.62
C GLY A 155 -12.18 6.83 9.04
N ASP A 156 -11.78 8.08 8.94
CA ASP A 156 -10.49 8.47 8.39
C ASP A 156 -9.45 8.60 9.51
N TYR A 157 -8.28 8.01 9.25
CA TYR A 157 -7.12 8.06 10.12
C TYR A 157 -5.99 8.75 9.40
N TYR A 158 -5.54 9.88 9.94
CA TYR A 158 -4.49 10.72 9.40
C TYR A 158 -3.18 10.36 10.09
N TYR A 159 -2.16 10.01 9.31
CA TYR A 159 -0.91 9.53 9.88
C TYR A 159 0.33 9.99 9.11
N TYR A 160 1.46 9.94 9.81
CA TYR A 160 2.80 10.09 9.27
C TYR A 160 3.79 9.33 10.15
N TYR A 161 4.98 9.10 9.63
CA TYR A 161 6.06 8.49 10.38
C TYR A 161 6.99 9.55 10.95
N VAL A 162 7.68 9.22 12.06
CA VAL A 162 8.81 9.96 12.59
C VAL A 162 9.98 9.00 12.64
N VAL A 163 11.04 9.29 11.87
CA VAL A 163 12.20 8.44 11.69
C VAL A 163 13.44 9.20 12.12
N ASP A 164 14.07 8.76 13.21
CA ASP A 164 15.22 9.42 13.83
C ASP A 164 15.00 10.95 14.00
N GLY A 165 13.78 11.32 14.43
CA GLY A 165 13.37 12.72 14.64
C GLY A 165 12.91 13.47 13.39
N THR A 166 12.97 12.88 12.21
CA THR A 166 12.48 13.47 10.96
C THR A 166 11.10 12.95 10.64
N GLU A 167 10.18 13.86 10.28
CA GLU A 167 8.83 13.51 9.87
C GLU A 167 8.79 13.10 8.40
N GLU A 168 8.14 11.99 8.11
CA GLU A 168 8.00 11.44 6.76
C GLU A 168 6.55 11.02 6.49
N LEU A 169 6.00 11.43 5.35
CA LEU A 169 4.74 10.87 4.85
C LEU A 169 4.98 9.43 4.39
N ASP A 170 3.92 8.63 4.40
CA ASP A 170 3.99 7.30 3.81
C ASP A 170 4.24 7.42 2.30
N ALA A 171 5.43 7.01 1.87
CA ALA A 171 5.85 7.05 0.47
C ALA A 171 5.04 6.10 -0.43
N PHE A 172 4.31 5.16 0.18
CA PHE A 172 3.52 4.15 -0.52
C PHE A 172 2.03 4.44 -0.52
N ASN A 173 1.58 5.43 0.27
CA ASN A 173 0.21 5.91 0.25
C ASN A 173 0.11 7.20 -0.58
N SER A 174 -0.67 7.16 -1.66
CA SER A 174 -0.87 8.32 -2.54
C SER A 174 -1.89 9.33 -1.99
N GLU A 175 -2.75 8.92 -1.04
CA GLU A 175 -3.78 9.78 -0.47
C GLU A 175 -3.20 10.63 0.67
N LYS A 176 -3.35 11.93 0.53
CA LYS A 176 -2.87 12.95 1.46
C LYS A 176 -4.01 13.92 1.79
N ALA A 177 -4.05 14.38 3.02
CA ALA A 177 -4.98 15.43 3.44
C ALA A 177 -4.39 16.24 4.60
N ASP A 178 -4.93 17.43 4.81
CA ASP A 178 -4.61 18.24 5.98
C ASP A 178 -5.33 17.70 7.22
N TYR A 179 -4.59 17.53 8.30
CA TYR A 179 -5.12 17.24 9.62
C TYR A 179 -4.51 18.21 10.63
N SER A 180 -5.34 19.11 11.15
CA SER A 180 -4.94 20.14 12.13
C SER A 180 -3.81 21.05 11.63
N GLY A 181 -3.83 21.40 10.33
CA GLY A 181 -2.85 22.30 9.73
C GLY A 181 -1.55 21.59 9.29
N LYS A 182 -1.57 20.26 9.19
CA LYS A 182 -0.44 19.45 8.75
C LYS A 182 -0.87 18.47 7.67
N GLU A 183 -0.07 18.36 6.60
CA GLU A 183 -0.28 17.31 5.60
C GLU A 183 0.04 15.94 6.20
N CYS A 184 -0.88 15.00 6.04
CA CYS A 184 -0.79 13.62 6.51
C CYS A 184 -1.15 12.64 5.41
N SER A 185 -0.65 11.42 5.50
CA SER A 185 -1.20 10.28 4.76
C SER A 185 -2.55 9.88 5.36
N VAL A 186 -3.46 9.32 4.55
CA VAL A 186 -4.82 8.98 4.99
C VAL A 186 -5.07 7.49 4.82
N CYS A 187 -5.66 6.86 5.86
CA CYS A 187 -6.21 5.52 5.81
C CYS A 187 -7.72 5.59 6.07
N HIS A 188 -8.53 5.04 5.17
CA HIS A 188 -10.00 5.01 5.27
C HIS A 188 -10.45 3.69 5.89
N PHE A 189 -10.41 3.60 7.22
CA PHE A 189 -10.76 2.38 7.92
C PHE A 189 -12.26 2.10 7.89
N LYS A 190 -12.61 0.83 7.64
CA LYS A 190 -13.98 0.35 7.71
C LYS A 190 -14.03 -0.97 8.48
N LYS A 191 -14.89 -1.02 9.51
CA LYS A 191 -15.15 -2.27 10.24
C LYS A 191 -15.74 -3.32 9.30
N ALA A 192 -15.35 -4.57 9.48
CA ALA A 192 -16.02 -5.68 8.82
C ALA A 192 -17.49 -5.70 9.20
N ASN A 193 -18.37 -5.81 8.21
CA ASN A 193 -19.78 -6.06 8.49
C ASN A 193 -19.88 -7.48 9.09
N VAL A 194 -20.10 -7.58 10.40
CA VAL A 194 -20.52 -8.83 11.00
C VAL A 194 -21.92 -9.08 10.48
N SER A 195 -22.08 -9.98 9.50
CA SER A 195 -23.39 -10.40 9.04
C SER A 195 -24.09 -11.09 10.22
N VAL A 196 -25.15 -10.50 10.72
CA VAL A 196 -26.01 -11.11 11.72
C VAL A 196 -26.89 -12.15 10.99
N GLU A 197 -26.30 -13.21 10.48
CA GLU A 197 -27.07 -14.34 9.91
C GLU A 197 -27.62 -15.30 10.99
N ALA A 198 -27.27 -15.08 12.26
CA ALA A 198 -27.66 -16.00 13.33
C ALA A 198 -29.09 -15.81 13.89
N SER A 199 -29.84 -14.80 13.48
CA SER A 199 -31.16 -14.52 14.10
C SER A 199 -32.39 -14.94 13.27
N LEU A 200 -32.25 -15.34 12.01
CA LEU A 200 -33.39 -15.71 11.18
C LEU A 200 -33.82 -17.18 11.28
N SER A 201 -32.98 -18.07 11.80
CA SER A 201 -33.32 -19.48 11.98
C SER A 201 -34.20 -19.78 13.20
N GLN A 202 -34.28 -18.85 14.17
CA GLN A 202 -35.06 -19.04 15.37
C GLN A 202 -36.53 -18.65 15.23
N TYR A 203 -36.89 -17.87 14.22
CA TYR A 203 -38.27 -17.44 13.95
C TYR A 203 -39.01 -18.33 12.93
N ALA A 204 -38.35 -19.31 12.34
CA ALA A 204 -38.95 -20.21 11.34
C ALA A 204 -39.52 -21.52 11.94
N MET A 205 -39.51 -21.72 13.25
CA MET A 205 -39.95 -22.96 13.90
C MET A 205 -41.23 -22.87 14.72
N ASP A 206 -41.97 -21.77 14.68
CA ASP A 206 -43.24 -21.62 15.40
C ASP A 206 -44.43 -21.42 14.47
N TYR A 207 -44.57 -22.26 13.42
CA TYR A 207 -45.86 -22.44 12.71
C TYR A 207 -46.10 -23.92 12.40
#